data_a9541d49ac477f4220f0ad36df552437
#
_entry.id   a9541d49ac477f4220f0ad36df552437
#
_cell.length_a   1.000
_cell.length_b   1.000
_cell.length_c   1.000
_cell.angle_alpha   90.00
_cell.angle_beta   90.00
_cell.angle_gamma   90.00
#
_symmetry.space_group_name_H-M   'P 1'
#
loop_
_entity.id
_entity.type
_entity.pdbx_description
1 polymer ?
#
loop_
_entity_poly.entity_id
_entity_poly.type
_entity_poly.pdbx_seq_one_letter_code
_entity_poly.pdbx_strand_id
1 'polypeptide(L)' 'IEDVSSETEVFLERNPVKFTTMNTPAEYVGSIPGDIELEPDESLFAIIRPNGTFLLYTGQVITLSAQDKLVFAKKI' A
#
# COMPACT_ATOMS: atom_id res chain seq x y z
N ILE A 1 20.78 -4.69 -8.77
CA ILE A 1 19.68 -3.72 -8.81
C ILE A 1 18.81 -3.98 -10.02
N GLU A 2 19.44 -4.08 -11.16
CA GLU A 2 18.73 -4.35 -12.40
C GLU A 2 18.02 -5.69 -12.37
N ASP A 3 18.60 -6.65 -11.71
CA ASP A 3 18.01 -7.99 -11.62
C ASP A 3 16.68 -7.96 -10.90
N VAL A 4 16.57 -7.15 -9.86
CA VAL A 4 15.32 -7.01 -9.13
C VAL A 4 14.26 -6.42 -10.03
N SER A 5 14.63 -5.43 -10.85
CA SER A 5 13.70 -4.82 -11.79
C SER A 5 13.17 -5.82 -12.81
N SER A 6 14.04 -6.69 -13.32
CA SER A 6 13.63 -7.72 -14.29
C SER A 6 12.59 -8.66 -13.69
N GLU A 7 12.82 -9.12 -12.48
CA GLU A 7 11.88 -10.01 -11.82
C GLU A 7 10.54 -9.33 -11.59
N THR A 8 10.58 -8.07 -11.20
CA THR A 8 9.36 -7.29 -10.99
C THR A 8 8.57 -7.14 -12.28
N GLU A 9 9.25 -6.85 -13.39
CA GLU A 9 8.59 -6.71 -14.68
C GLU A 9 7.90 -8.00 -15.09
N VAL A 10 8.55 -9.15 -14.92
CA VAL A 10 7.95 -10.43 -15.24
C VAL A 10 6.73 -10.70 -14.39
N PHE A 11 6.83 -10.40 -13.10
CA PHE A 11 5.70 -10.55 -12.20
C PHE A 11 4.52 -9.69 -12.62
N LEU A 12 4.75 -8.43 -12.95
CA LEU A 12 3.70 -7.50 -13.32
C LEU A 12 3.03 -7.89 -14.65
N GLU A 13 3.79 -8.46 -15.57
CA GLU A 13 3.22 -8.93 -16.83
C GLU A 13 2.23 -10.09 -16.61
N ARG A 14 2.55 -10.98 -15.68
CA ARG A 14 1.71 -12.14 -15.38
C ARG A 14 0.56 -11.79 -14.43
N ASN A 15 0.80 -10.83 -13.56
CA ASN A 15 -0.15 -10.46 -12.51
C ASN A 15 -0.32 -8.95 -12.51
N PRO A 16 -0.96 -8.43 -13.56
CA PRO A 16 -1.09 -6.97 -13.67
C PRO A 16 -1.85 -6.41 -12.48
N VAL A 17 -1.28 -5.37 -11.88
CA VAL A 17 -1.89 -4.68 -10.77
C VAL A 17 -1.89 -3.18 -11.03
N LYS A 18 -2.86 -2.50 -10.47
CA LYS A 18 -2.94 -1.06 -10.52
C LYS A 18 -2.67 -0.51 -9.13
N PHE A 19 -1.75 0.44 -9.04
CA PHE A 19 -1.44 1.10 -7.78
C PHE A 19 -2.23 2.39 -7.66
N THR A 20 -2.79 2.62 -6.49
CA THR A 20 -3.56 3.83 -6.21
C THR A 20 -3.06 4.39 -4.89
N THR A 21 -2.82 5.69 -4.85
CA THR A 21 -2.39 6.38 -3.64
C THR A 21 -3.49 7.32 -3.19
N MET A 22 -3.80 7.30 -1.89
CA MET A 22 -4.79 8.20 -1.33
C MET A 22 -4.41 8.60 0.09
N ASN A 23 -4.92 9.72 0.54
CA ASN A 23 -4.76 10.11 1.93
C ASN A 23 -5.58 9.18 2.83
N THR A 24 -5.16 9.03 4.09
CA THR A 24 -5.89 8.22 5.04
C THR A 24 -7.31 8.76 5.19
N PRO A 25 -8.34 7.94 4.92
CA PRO A 25 -9.72 8.36 5.16
C PRO A 25 -9.93 8.71 6.63
N ALA A 26 -10.80 9.67 6.90
CA ALA A 26 -11.06 10.12 8.27
C ALA A 26 -11.50 8.97 9.18
N GLU A 27 -12.21 8.00 8.65
CA GLU A 27 -12.68 6.86 9.42
C GLU A 27 -11.57 5.94 9.91
N TYR A 28 -10.39 6.00 9.27
CA TYR A 28 -9.26 5.18 9.65
C TYR A 28 -8.16 5.94 10.39
N VAL A 29 -8.33 7.24 10.59
CA VAL A 29 -7.37 8.02 11.38
C VAL A 29 -7.40 7.52 12.82
N GLY A 30 -6.23 7.18 13.34
CA GLY A 30 -6.12 6.60 14.68
C GLY A 30 -6.25 5.08 14.72
N SER A 31 -6.56 4.46 13.59
CA SER A 31 -6.65 3.01 13.48
C SER A 31 -5.34 2.42 12.97
N ILE A 32 -5.26 1.09 12.94
CA ILE A 32 -4.10 0.40 12.40
C ILE A 32 -4.40 -0.05 10.96
N PRO A 33 -3.37 -0.27 10.14
CA PRO A 33 -3.60 -0.67 8.74
C PRO A 33 -4.42 -1.95 8.60
N GLY A 34 -4.31 -2.87 9.55
CA GLY A 34 -5.07 -4.12 9.50
C GLY A 34 -6.58 -3.94 9.64
N ASP A 35 -7.03 -2.78 10.10
CA ASP A 35 -8.46 -2.49 10.25
C ASP A 35 -9.10 -1.96 8.97
N ILE A 36 -8.30 -1.68 7.95
CA ILE A 36 -8.81 -1.14 6.69
C ILE A 36 -9.56 -2.23 5.94
N GLU A 37 -10.80 -1.94 5.57
CA GLU A 37 -11.58 -2.85 4.76
C GLU A 37 -11.12 -2.78 3.31
N LEU A 38 -10.80 -3.93 2.74
CA LEU A 38 -10.29 -4.05 1.39
C LEU A 38 -11.26 -4.87 0.54
N GLU A 39 -11.32 -4.55 -0.75
CA GLU A 39 -12.04 -5.37 -1.69
C GLU A 39 -11.28 -6.68 -1.94
N PRO A 40 -11.96 -7.74 -2.42
CA PRO A 40 -11.31 -9.04 -2.58
C PRO A 40 -10.07 -9.03 -3.47
N ASP A 41 -10.01 -8.11 -4.43
CA ASP A 41 -8.89 -8.02 -5.37
C ASP A 41 -7.93 -6.89 -5.02
N GLU A 42 -8.07 -6.31 -3.82
CA GLU A 42 -7.31 -5.16 -3.38
C GLU A 42 -6.44 -5.52 -2.18
N SER A 43 -5.25 -4.94 -2.13
CA SER A 43 -4.31 -5.13 -1.01
C SER A 43 -3.68 -3.81 -0.65
N LEU A 44 -3.39 -3.63 0.64
CA LEU A 44 -2.61 -2.49 1.08
C LEU A 44 -1.13 -2.84 0.82
N PHE A 45 -0.50 -2.06 -0.04
CA PHE A 45 0.88 -2.32 -0.46
C PHE A 45 1.89 -1.59 0.41
N ALA A 46 1.64 -0.32 0.68
CA ALA A 46 2.60 0.51 1.40
C ALA A 46 1.92 1.71 2.05
N ILE A 47 2.66 2.35 2.96
CA ILE A 47 2.21 3.56 3.63
C ILE A 47 3.33 4.59 3.50
N ILE A 48 2.98 5.78 3.05
CA ILE A 48 3.93 6.88 2.96
C ILE A 48 3.66 7.81 4.13
N ARG A 49 4.62 7.90 5.03
CA ARG A 49 4.50 8.72 6.24
C ARG A 49 4.69 10.21 5.89
N PRO A 50 4.22 11.13 6.76
CA PRO A 50 4.35 12.57 6.48
C PRO A 50 5.79 13.05 6.30
N ASN A 51 6.75 12.35 6.91
CA ASN A 51 8.17 12.69 6.78
C ASN A 51 8.79 12.14 5.49
N GLY A 52 7.99 11.54 4.61
CA GLY A 52 8.46 10.98 3.36
C GLY A 52 8.91 9.52 3.44
N THR A 53 8.87 8.91 4.61
CA THR A 53 9.27 7.51 4.76
C THR A 53 8.28 6.61 4.05
N PHE A 54 8.80 5.72 3.21
CA PHE A 54 8.01 4.73 2.49
C PHE A 54 8.11 3.39 3.22
N LEU A 55 6.99 2.89 3.72
CA LEU A 55 6.93 1.64 4.47
C LEU A 55 6.14 0.61 3.68
N LEU A 56 6.80 -0.47 3.26
CA LEU A 56 6.08 -1.61 2.71
C LEU A 56 5.25 -2.25 3.81
N TYR A 57 3.98 -2.50 3.54
CA TYR A 57 3.11 -3.08 4.54
C TYR A 57 3.33 -4.59 4.64
N THR A 58 3.79 -5.02 5.81
CA THR A 58 4.03 -6.44 6.09
C THR A 58 3.32 -6.88 7.37
N GLY A 59 2.20 -6.24 7.69
CA GLY A 59 1.43 -6.55 8.88
C GLY A 59 1.80 -5.74 10.11
N GLN A 60 2.57 -4.66 9.93
CA GLN A 60 2.96 -3.81 11.06
C GLN A 60 1.74 -3.21 11.74
N VAL A 61 1.84 -3.06 13.06
CA VAL A 61 0.83 -2.38 13.86
C VAL A 61 1.30 -0.95 14.11
N ILE A 62 0.84 -0.03 13.28
CA ILE A 62 1.16 1.39 13.42
C ILE A 62 -0.14 2.19 13.41
N THR A 63 -0.12 3.34 14.07
CA THR A 63 -1.30 4.21 14.10
C THR A 63 -1.29 5.10 12.88
N LEU A 64 -2.37 5.06 12.11
CA LEU A 64 -2.51 5.90 10.92
C LEU A 64 -2.88 7.32 11.31
N SER A 65 -2.31 8.29 10.61
CA SER A 65 -2.65 9.70 10.79
C SER A 65 -3.30 10.24 9.52
N ALA A 66 -3.96 11.39 9.66
CA ALA A 66 -4.63 12.02 8.52
C ALA A 66 -3.65 12.40 7.40
N GLN A 67 -2.37 12.55 7.73
CA GLN A 67 -1.34 12.96 6.78
C GLN A 67 -0.60 11.80 6.15
N ASP A 68 -0.87 10.58 6.59
CA ASP A 68 -0.31 9.39 5.96
C ASP A 68 -0.99 9.14 4.63
N LYS A 69 -0.24 8.65 3.66
CA LYS A 69 -0.79 8.24 2.38
C LYS A 69 -0.77 6.73 2.29
N LEU A 70 -1.85 6.17 1.82
CA LEU A 70 -2.00 4.72 1.65
C LEU A 70 -1.82 4.37 0.18
N VAL A 71 -1.01 3.37 -0.09
CA VAL A 71 -0.79 2.87 -1.44
C VAL A 71 -1.44 1.51 -1.55
N PHE A 72 -2.45 1.42 -2.38
CA PHE A 72 -3.17 0.17 -2.61
C PHE A 72 -2.76 -0.46 -3.92
N ALA A 73 -2.72 -1.78 -3.94
CA ALA A 73 -2.51 -2.55 -5.16
C ALA A 73 -3.80 -3.29 -5.45
N LYS A 74 -4.33 -3.09 -6.64
CA LYS A 74 -5.56 -3.73 -7.06
C LYS A 74 -5.31 -4.57 -8.29
N LYS A 75 -5.77 -5.81 -8.27
CA LYS A 75 -5.64 -6.70 -9.41
C LYS A 75 -6.54 -6.21 -10.54
N ILE A 76 -5.97 -6.15 -11.73
CA ILE A 76 -6.70 -5.70 -12.91
C ILE A 76 -7.49 -6.85 -13.54
#